data_0e34968824647d1c274b3fed7778d680
#
_entry.id   0e34968824647d1c274b3fed7778d680
#
_cell.length_a   1.000
_cell.length_b   1.000
_cell.length_c   1.000
_cell.angle_alpha   90.00
_cell.angle_beta   90.00
_cell.angle_gamma   90.00
#
_symmetry.space_group_name_H-M   'P 1'
#
loop_
_entity.id
_entity.type
_entity.pdbx_description
1 polymer ?
#
loop_
_entity_poly.entity_id
_entity_poly.type
_entity_poly.pdbx_seq_one_letter_code
_entity_poly.pdbx_strand_id
1 'polypeptide(L)'
;MQDENNKMLTKDKIIGIINNFLHEEFEVELSKIIPSADLKSTLELDSLDYIDLVVVMEKNLHIKVDPADLVDIISMQDLYTYVIAKMGIKK
;
A
#
# COMPACT_ATOMS: atom_id res chain seq x y z
N MET A 1 6.86 -17.63 -19.24
CA MET A 1 7.08 -16.75 -19.24
C MET A 1 6.53 -15.86 -18.33
N GLN A 2 5.59 -15.29 -18.52
CA GLN A 2 5.07 -14.39 -17.67
C GLN A 2 4.55 -15.00 -16.46
N ASP A 3 4.20 -16.20 -16.47
CA ASP A 3 3.63 -16.86 -15.34
C ASP A 3 4.52 -16.86 -14.15
N GLU A 4 5.79 -16.91 -14.37
CA GLU A 4 6.69 -16.91 -13.28
C GLU A 4 6.61 -15.64 -12.53
N ASN A 5 6.46 -14.54 -13.23
CA ASN A 5 6.35 -13.26 -12.58
C ASN A 5 5.10 -13.17 -11.77
N ASN A 6 4.04 -13.79 -12.23
CA ASN A 6 2.80 -13.74 -11.48
C ASN A 6 2.86 -14.54 -10.20
N LYS A 7 3.63 -15.59 -10.20
CA LYS A 7 3.71 -16.39 -9.01
C LYS A 7 4.60 -15.81 -7.98
N MET A 8 5.59 -15.03 -8.39
CA MET A 8 6.56 -14.53 -7.45
C MET A 8 6.43 -13.04 -7.31
N LEU A 9 5.64 -12.62 -6.36
CA LEU A 9 5.54 -11.21 -6.07
C LEU A 9 6.79 -10.75 -5.36
N THR A 10 7.37 -9.70 -5.88
CA THR A 10 8.56 -9.12 -5.28
C THR A 10 8.17 -7.84 -4.58
N LYS A 11 9.08 -7.29 -3.80
CA LYS A 11 8.82 -6.02 -3.14
C LYS A 11 8.51 -4.93 -4.15
N ASP A 12 9.24 -4.91 -5.25
CA ASP A 12 9.02 -3.87 -6.27
C ASP A 12 7.63 -3.98 -6.87
N LYS A 13 7.15 -5.18 -7.10
CA LYS A 13 5.83 -5.36 -7.66
C LYS A 13 4.76 -4.93 -6.68
N ILE A 14 4.96 -5.24 -5.41
CA ILE A 14 4.01 -4.84 -4.39
C ILE A 14 3.97 -3.33 -4.26
N ILE A 15 5.11 -2.68 -4.27
CA ILE A 15 5.17 -1.22 -4.21
C ILE A 15 4.43 -0.63 -5.42
N GLY A 16 4.63 -1.21 -6.60
CA GLY A 16 3.95 -0.76 -7.79
C GLY A 16 2.44 -0.89 -7.69
N ILE A 17 1.96 -2.00 -7.13
CA ILE A 17 0.53 -2.21 -6.94
C ILE A 17 -0.02 -1.18 -5.96
N ILE A 18 0.67 -0.95 -4.86
CA ILE A 18 0.24 0.01 -3.86
C ILE A 18 0.17 1.40 -4.47
N ASN A 19 1.22 1.82 -5.15
CA ASN A 19 1.26 3.15 -5.74
C ASN A 19 0.14 3.31 -6.77
N ASN A 20 -0.12 2.28 -7.53
CA ASN A 20 -1.14 2.34 -8.56
C ASN A 20 -2.54 2.49 -7.96
N PHE A 21 -2.87 1.70 -6.94
CA PHE A 21 -4.21 1.83 -6.39
C PHE A 21 -4.37 3.12 -5.59
N LEU A 22 -3.30 3.63 -4.98
CA LEU A 22 -3.40 4.91 -4.32
C LEU A 22 -3.63 6.02 -5.32
N HIS A 23 -2.98 5.94 -6.45
CA HIS A 23 -3.18 6.91 -7.53
C HIS A 23 -4.62 6.85 -8.04
N GLU A 24 -5.15 5.67 -8.24
CA GLU A 24 -6.45 5.53 -8.85
C GLU A 24 -7.60 5.76 -7.87
N GLU A 25 -7.46 5.29 -6.64
CA GLU A 25 -8.56 5.38 -5.70
C GLU A 25 -8.56 6.68 -4.91
N PHE A 26 -7.40 7.26 -4.67
CA PHE A 26 -7.31 8.49 -3.88
C PHE A 26 -6.85 9.68 -4.70
N GLU A 27 -6.67 9.48 -6.01
CA GLU A 27 -6.34 10.58 -6.92
C GLU A 27 -5.06 11.32 -6.53
N VAL A 28 -4.07 10.57 -6.10
CA VAL A 28 -2.77 11.13 -5.74
C VAL A 28 -1.83 10.98 -6.92
N GLU A 29 -1.08 12.03 -7.22
CA GLU A 29 -0.11 11.95 -8.30
C GLU A 29 0.97 10.95 -7.96
N LEU A 30 1.34 10.11 -8.92
CA LEU A 30 2.37 9.12 -8.68
C LEU A 30 3.68 9.73 -8.24
N SER A 31 3.99 10.91 -8.74
CA SER A 31 5.24 11.57 -8.37
C SER A 31 5.31 11.95 -6.90
N LYS A 32 4.16 12.00 -6.23
CA LYS A 32 4.13 12.33 -4.81
C LYS A 32 4.19 11.11 -3.92
N ILE A 33 4.05 9.92 -4.51
CA ILE A 33 4.04 8.69 -3.74
C ILE A 33 5.46 8.14 -3.71
N ILE A 34 6.23 8.65 -2.76
CA ILE A 34 7.62 8.24 -2.60
C ILE A 34 7.82 7.69 -1.19
N PRO A 35 8.85 6.88 -0.95
CA PRO A 35 9.00 6.22 0.35
C PRO A 35 9.07 7.18 1.54
N SER A 36 9.66 8.33 1.36
CA SER A 36 9.80 9.28 2.46
C SER A 36 8.56 10.14 2.67
N ALA A 37 7.55 10.03 1.80
CA ALA A 37 6.35 10.85 1.92
C ALA A 37 5.54 10.43 3.15
N ASP A 38 4.92 11.41 3.78
CA ASP A 38 4.04 11.15 4.91
C ASP A 38 2.71 10.61 4.39
N LEU A 39 2.29 9.46 4.87
CA LEU A 39 1.09 8.81 4.36
C LEU A 39 -0.14 9.68 4.53
N LYS A 40 -0.35 10.17 5.72
CA LYS A 40 -1.55 10.93 6.02
C LYS A 40 -1.64 12.20 5.21
N SER A 41 -0.54 12.93 5.11
CA SER A 41 -0.52 14.19 4.36
C SER A 41 -0.63 13.96 2.87
N THR A 42 0.07 12.97 2.37
CA THR A 42 0.09 12.69 0.93
C THR A 42 -1.29 12.29 0.42
N LEU A 43 -1.99 11.46 1.18
CA LEU A 43 -3.31 10.99 0.80
C LEU A 43 -4.42 11.85 1.37
N GLU A 44 -4.07 12.81 2.22
CA GLU A 44 -5.05 13.68 2.88
C GLU A 44 -6.08 12.85 3.63
N LEU A 45 -5.60 11.90 4.41
CA LEU A 45 -6.47 10.97 5.10
C LEU A 45 -7.08 11.55 6.35
N ASP A 46 -8.37 11.29 6.56
CA ASP A 46 -8.98 11.53 7.86
C ASP A 46 -9.48 10.19 8.37
N SER A 47 -10.23 10.16 9.45
CA SER A 47 -10.61 8.90 10.08
C SER A 47 -11.40 8.00 9.16
N LEU A 48 -12.25 8.55 8.32
CA LEU A 48 -13.04 7.74 7.42
C LEU A 48 -12.22 7.21 6.26
N ASP A 49 -11.25 7.99 5.85
CA ASP A 49 -10.39 7.59 4.72
C ASP A 49 -9.53 6.39 5.07
N TYR A 50 -9.19 6.21 6.35
CA TYR A 50 -8.45 5.02 6.75
C TYR A 50 -9.27 3.75 6.50
N ILE A 51 -10.57 3.83 6.69
CA ILE A 51 -11.43 2.67 6.42
C ILE A 51 -11.44 2.37 4.93
N ASP A 52 -11.52 3.41 4.10
CA ASP A 52 -11.47 3.23 2.66
C ASP A 52 -10.14 2.63 2.25
N LEU A 53 -9.06 3.08 2.86
CA LEU A 53 -7.73 2.56 2.56
C LEU A 53 -7.66 1.07 2.88
N VAL A 54 -8.22 0.65 4.00
CA VAL A 54 -8.25 -0.75 4.37
C VAL A 54 -8.97 -1.56 3.31
N VAL A 55 -10.13 -1.09 2.87
CA VAL A 55 -10.92 -1.80 1.88
C VAL A 55 -10.14 -1.93 0.57
N VAL A 56 -9.52 -0.86 0.14
CA VAL A 56 -8.77 -0.85 -1.11
C VAL A 56 -7.58 -1.79 -1.01
N MET A 57 -6.88 -1.78 0.12
CA MET A 57 -5.73 -2.65 0.31
C MET A 57 -6.13 -4.12 0.32
N GLU A 58 -7.20 -4.44 1.03
CA GLU A 58 -7.64 -5.84 1.10
C GLU A 58 -8.09 -6.33 -0.26
N LYS A 59 -8.77 -5.47 -1.01
CA LYS A 59 -9.27 -5.83 -2.31
C LYS A 59 -8.15 -6.05 -3.33
N ASN A 60 -7.15 -5.19 -3.31
CA ASN A 60 -6.09 -5.24 -4.31
C ASN A 60 -4.95 -6.19 -3.93
N LEU A 61 -4.74 -6.40 -2.65
CA LEU A 61 -3.61 -7.19 -2.18
C LEU A 61 -4.02 -8.55 -1.61
N HIS A 62 -5.31 -8.75 -1.43
CA HIS A 62 -5.85 -10.02 -0.90
C HIS A 62 -5.26 -10.36 0.46
N ILE A 63 -5.17 -9.35 1.33
CA ILE A 63 -4.66 -9.55 2.69
C ILE A 63 -5.68 -9.00 3.67
N LYS A 64 -5.53 -9.39 4.93
CA LYS A 64 -6.36 -8.85 5.99
C LYS A 64 -5.63 -7.68 6.61
N VAL A 65 -6.30 -6.56 6.75
CA VAL A 65 -5.71 -5.35 7.31
C VAL A 65 -6.56 -4.87 8.48
N ASP A 66 -5.93 -4.61 9.60
CA ASP A 66 -6.62 -4.05 10.75
C ASP A 66 -6.48 -2.53 10.68
N PRO A 67 -7.57 -1.79 10.70
CA PRO A 67 -7.47 -0.32 10.64
C PRO A 67 -6.57 0.26 11.73
N ALA A 68 -6.52 -0.37 12.89
CA ALA A 68 -5.67 0.12 13.97
C ALA A 68 -4.20 0.09 13.58
N ASP A 69 -3.81 -0.86 12.74
CA ASP A 69 -2.41 -0.94 12.30
C ASP A 69 -2.04 0.27 11.45
N LEU A 70 -2.98 0.76 10.66
CA LEU A 70 -2.69 1.87 9.76
C LEU A 70 -2.46 3.17 10.51
N VAL A 71 -3.05 3.32 11.67
CA VAL A 71 -2.87 4.53 12.45
C VAL A 71 -1.42 4.71 12.86
N ASP A 72 -0.71 3.60 13.04
CA ASP A 72 0.69 3.64 13.43
C ASP A 72 1.64 3.83 12.26
N ILE A 73 1.13 3.71 11.03
CA ILE A 73 1.96 3.87 9.85
C ILE A 73 2.08 5.35 9.53
N ILE A 74 3.30 5.84 9.45
CA ILE A 74 3.55 7.25 9.26
C ILE A 74 3.98 7.59 7.84
N SER A 75 4.93 6.84 7.30
CA SER A 75 5.45 7.13 5.95
C SER A 75 5.00 6.09 4.95
N MET A 76 5.18 6.41 3.67
CA MET A 76 4.91 5.43 2.62
C MET A 76 5.81 4.22 2.80
N GLN A 77 7.05 4.42 3.21
CA GLN A 77 7.96 3.30 3.44
C GLN A 77 7.40 2.38 4.53
N ASP A 78 6.81 2.94 5.58
CA ASP A 78 6.20 2.13 6.63
C ASP A 78 5.04 1.31 6.07
N LEU A 79 4.26 1.89 5.19
CA LEU A 79 3.16 1.18 4.56
C LEU A 79 3.67 0.02 3.72
N TYR A 80 4.69 0.25 2.93
CA TYR A 80 5.28 -0.80 2.11
C TYR A 80 5.79 -1.94 2.99
N THR A 81 6.49 -1.59 4.07
CA THR A 81 7.04 -2.58 4.98
C THR A 81 5.93 -3.41 5.63
N TYR A 82 4.87 -2.75 6.03
CA TYR A 82 3.72 -3.43 6.64
C TYR A 82 3.12 -4.44 5.67
N VAL A 83 2.89 -4.03 4.43
CA VAL A 83 2.26 -4.90 3.44
C VAL A 83 3.18 -6.07 3.11
N ILE A 84 4.45 -5.80 2.92
CA ILE A 84 5.41 -6.86 2.58
C ILE A 84 5.46 -7.89 3.70
N ALA A 85 5.44 -7.44 4.94
CA ALA A 85 5.44 -8.36 6.06
C ALA A 85 4.15 -9.18 6.12
N LYS A 86 3.02 -8.54 5.85
CA LYS A 86 1.74 -9.23 5.87
C LYS A 86 1.66 -10.29 4.79
N MET A 87 2.26 -10.03 3.65
CA MET A 87 2.20 -10.97 2.54
C MET A 87 3.26 -12.06 2.66
N GLY A 88 4.16 -11.95 3.61
CA GLY A 88 5.19 -12.96 3.80
C GLY A 88 6.24 -12.99 2.72
N ILE A 89 6.45 -11.86 2.06
CA ILE A 89 7.43 -11.78 1.00
C ILE A 89 8.82 -11.71 1.60
N LYS A 90 9.70 -12.55 1.09
CA LYS A 90 11.06 -12.52 1.57
C LYS A 90 11.91 -11.82 0.58
N LYS A 91 12.99 -11.23 1.05
CA LYS A 91 13.82 -10.51 0.16
C LYS A 91 14.58 -11.27 -0.78
#